data_b806c304a6b8a743bb036554f4270a7b
#
_entry.id   b806c304a6b8a743bb036554f4270a7b
#
_cell.length_a   1.000
_cell.length_b   1.000
_cell.length_c   1.000
_cell.angle_alpha   90.00
_cell.angle_beta   90.00
_cell.angle_gamma   90.00
#
_symmetry.space_group_name_H-M   'P 1'
#
loop_
_entity.id
_entity.type
_entity.pdbx_description
1 polymer ?
#
loop_
_entity_poly.entity_id
_entity_poly.type
_entity_poly.pdbx_seq_one_letter_code
_entity_poly.pdbx_strand_id
1 'polypeptide(L)'
;RVSPSRLTARRVLSLLLAADATAALATGVWWIFGGSLDLGPWGLFHLHVGLGLLVPVLLAAHLRYRYHRPTRRTVGSRRDVLRYAGVVTAGALVWRLQRPVNDLLDTAGADRRYTGSREEGSGDGNRFPVTSWVADDPDPVDPGSWSLAVVGRVSTSAEYGVADLSADASQQGLLDCTSGWYSDHEWQGVRVGDLLDAADPDDPAAWVQFRSVTGYRWSLPIDEARDAVLATHVDGERLSHGHGFPLRLVAPGRRGFQWVKWVEEVRVTKRREVGEWLAIFVSGF
;
A
#
# COMPACT_ATOMS: atom_id res chain seq x y z
N ARG A 1 29.21 -9.98 -39.38
CA ARG A 1 28.50 -11.26 -39.14
C ARG A 1 28.08 -11.29 -37.67
N VAL A 2 26.77 -11.38 -37.38
CA VAL A 2 26.27 -11.52 -35.99
C VAL A 2 26.29 -13.01 -35.66
N SER A 3 26.88 -13.37 -34.51
CA SER A 3 26.92 -14.75 -34.02
C SER A 3 25.51 -15.37 -33.94
N PRO A 4 25.30 -16.62 -34.38
CA PRO A 4 23.99 -17.29 -34.31
C PRO A 4 23.41 -17.32 -32.88
N SER A 5 24.24 -17.43 -31.86
CA SER A 5 23.83 -17.39 -30.44
C SER A 5 23.22 -16.03 -30.03
N ARG A 6 23.73 -14.92 -30.58
CA ARG A 6 23.16 -13.58 -30.31
C ARG A 6 21.80 -13.36 -30.98
N LEU A 7 21.59 -13.94 -32.17
CA LEU A 7 20.29 -13.90 -32.85
C LEU A 7 19.21 -14.69 -32.09
N THR A 8 19.60 -15.84 -31.51
CA THR A 8 18.70 -16.64 -30.69
C THR A 8 18.32 -15.92 -29.40
N ALA A 9 19.30 -15.38 -28.66
CA ALA A 9 19.06 -14.62 -27.43
C ALA A 9 18.15 -13.38 -27.67
N ARG A 10 18.35 -12.65 -28.78
CA ARG A 10 17.49 -11.52 -29.16
C ARG A 10 16.04 -11.91 -29.41
N ARG A 11 15.81 -13.06 -30.06
CA ARG A 11 14.47 -13.57 -30.35
C ARG A 11 13.77 -14.02 -29.05
N VAL A 12 14.48 -14.77 -28.21
CA VAL A 12 13.98 -15.22 -26.90
C VAL A 12 13.56 -14.02 -26.04
N LEU A 13 14.43 -13.03 -25.91
CA LEU A 13 14.14 -11.84 -25.12
C LEU A 13 12.93 -11.04 -25.67
N SER A 14 12.77 -10.96 -26.99
CA SER A 14 11.61 -10.31 -27.60
C SER A 14 10.31 -11.08 -27.34
N LEU A 15 10.37 -12.40 -27.35
CA LEU A 15 9.20 -13.27 -27.05
C LEU A 15 8.85 -13.20 -25.57
N LEU A 16 9.84 -13.21 -24.67
CA LEU A 16 9.60 -13.06 -23.24
C LEU A 16 8.96 -11.70 -22.91
N LEU A 17 9.47 -10.60 -23.47
CA LEU A 17 8.88 -9.28 -23.28
C LEU A 17 7.44 -9.22 -23.82
N ALA A 18 7.19 -9.82 -25.00
CA ALA A 18 5.85 -9.82 -25.56
C ALA A 18 4.87 -10.68 -24.72
N ALA A 19 5.33 -11.83 -24.24
CA ALA A 19 4.53 -12.70 -23.39
C ALA A 19 4.22 -12.04 -22.05
N ASP A 20 5.22 -11.45 -21.41
CA ASP A 20 5.07 -10.74 -20.13
C ASP A 20 4.13 -9.54 -20.25
N ALA A 21 4.33 -8.69 -21.26
CA ALA A 21 3.46 -7.54 -21.50
C ALA A 21 2.01 -7.96 -21.80
N THR A 22 1.82 -9.07 -22.53
CA THR A 22 0.48 -9.61 -22.80
C THR A 22 -0.16 -10.17 -21.53
N ALA A 23 0.60 -10.87 -20.69
CA ALA A 23 0.12 -11.39 -19.42
C ALA A 23 -0.20 -10.24 -18.43
N ALA A 24 0.64 -9.21 -18.37
CA ALA A 24 0.37 -8.02 -17.59
C ALA A 24 -0.92 -7.32 -18.03
N LEU A 25 -1.13 -7.16 -19.35
CA LEU A 25 -2.36 -6.59 -19.88
C LEU A 25 -3.58 -7.47 -19.56
N ALA A 26 -3.50 -8.77 -19.79
CA ALA A 26 -4.60 -9.70 -19.54
C ALA A 26 -5.00 -9.74 -18.06
N THR A 27 -4.03 -9.80 -17.13
CA THR A 27 -4.29 -9.77 -15.69
C THR A 27 -4.86 -8.43 -15.24
N GLY A 28 -4.41 -7.31 -15.83
CA GLY A 28 -4.96 -5.98 -15.56
C GLY A 28 -6.40 -5.83 -16.04
N VAL A 29 -6.72 -6.32 -17.23
CA VAL A 29 -8.09 -6.33 -17.75
C VAL A 29 -8.98 -7.20 -16.85
N TRP A 30 -8.51 -8.40 -16.49
CA TRP A 30 -9.26 -9.29 -15.59
C TRP A 30 -9.50 -8.63 -14.22
N TRP A 31 -8.51 -7.97 -13.65
CA TRP A 31 -8.65 -7.20 -12.40
C TRP A 31 -9.69 -6.08 -12.53
N ILE A 32 -9.66 -5.32 -13.63
CA ILE A 32 -10.58 -4.20 -13.90
C ILE A 32 -12.05 -4.66 -13.86
N PHE A 33 -12.35 -5.86 -14.36
CA PHE A 33 -13.70 -6.43 -14.39
C PHE A 33 -14.05 -7.27 -13.14
N GLY A 34 -13.30 -7.11 -12.04
CA GLY A 34 -13.60 -7.78 -10.79
C GLY A 34 -13.09 -9.20 -10.68
N GLY A 35 -12.21 -9.63 -11.61
CA GLY A 35 -11.59 -10.95 -11.56
C GLY A 35 -10.76 -11.15 -10.31
N SER A 36 -10.75 -12.37 -9.79
CA SER A 36 -9.95 -12.79 -8.65
C SER A 36 -9.14 -14.04 -8.99
N LEU A 37 -8.03 -14.20 -8.34
CA LEU A 37 -7.19 -15.39 -8.37
C LEU A 37 -6.58 -15.52 -6.99
N ASP A 38 -6.69 -16.69 -6.40
CA ASP A 38 -6.09 -17.01 -5.11
C ASP A 38 -4.93 -18.01 -5.33
N LEU A 39 -3.74 -17.59 -4.95
CA LEU A 39 -2.50 -18.37 -4.99
C LEU A 39 -1.87 -18.39 -3.58
N GLY A 40 -2.66 -18.59 -2.55
CA GLY A 40 -2.25 -18.48 -1.15
C GLY A 40 -2.00 -17.00 -0.76
N PRO A 41 -0.79 -16.60 -0.35
CA PRO A 41 -0.51 -15.21 0.02
C PRO A 41 -0.52 -14.24 -1.17
N TRP A 42 -0.61 -14.76 -2.40
CA TRP A 42 -0.55 -13.99 -3.64
C TRP A 42 -1.89 -14.04 -4.38
N GLY A 43 -2.46 -12.89 -4.67
CA GLY A 43 -3.67 -12.76 -5.48
C GLY A 43 -3.38 -12.26 -6.90
N LEU A 44 -4.45 -12.13 -7.71
CA LEU A 44 -4.38 -11.60 -9.07
C LEU A 44 -3.71 -10.22 -9.13
N PHE A 45 -3.96 -9.35 -8.14
CA PHE A 45 -3.35 -8.04 -8.06
C PHE A 45 -1.82 -8.13 -7.92
N HIS A 46 -1.32 -8.99 -7.04
CA HIS A 46 0.13 -9.20 -6.85
C HIS A 46 0.80 -9.75 -8.11
N LEU A 47 0.13 -10.70 -8.79
CA LEU A 47 0.60 -11.22 -10.07
C LEU A 47 0.69 -10.10 -11.13
N HIS A 48 -0.35 -9.27 -11.24
CA HIS A 48 -0.39 -8.13 -12.17
C HIS A 48 0.75 -7.14 -11.90
N VAL A 49 0.97 -6.77 -10.63
CA VAL A 49 2.06 -5.88 -10.22
C VAL A 49 3.41 -6.50 -10.52
N GLY A 50 3.62 -7.78 -10.22
CA GLY A 50 4.87 -8.50 -10.49
C GLY A 50 5.23 -8.51 -11.99
N LEU A 51 4.25 -8.85 -12.83
CA LEU A 51 4.41 -8.76 -14.30
C LEU A 51 4.70 -7.33 -14.75
N GLY A 52 3.96 -6.35 -14.22
CA GLY A 52 4.17 -4.94 -14.53
C GLY A 52 5.59 -4.43 -14.16
N LEU A 53 6.17 -4.92 -13.05
CA LEU A 53 7.54 -4.62 -12.65
C LEU A 53 8.58 -5.33 -13.50
N LEU A 54 8.26 -6.49 -14.07
CA LEU A 54 9.15 -7.24 -14.95
C LEU A 54 9.26 -6.61 -16.35
N VAL A 55 8.17 -5.97 -16.86
CA VAL A 55 8.17 -5.29 -18.17
C VAL A 55 9.34 -4.32 -18.34
N PRO A 56 9.62 -3.33 -17.47
CA PRO A 56 10.72 -2.40 -17.66
C PRO A 56 12.10 -3.08 -17.62
N VAL A 57 12.26 -4.14 -16.85
CA VAL A 57 13.51 -4.92 -16.80
C VAL A 57 13.76 -5.62 -18.13
N LEU A 58 12.76 -6.33 -18.65
CA LEU A 58 12.82 -7.01 -19.95
C LEU A 58 12.97 -6.00 -21.09
N LEU A 59 12.28 -4.85 -21.00
CA LEU A 59 12.39 -3.77 -21.98
C LEU A 59 13.80 -3.18 -22.00
N ALA A 60 14.39 -2.88 -20.86
CA ALA A 60 15.77 -2.39 -20.77
C ALA A 60 16.78 -3.38 -21.39
N ALA A 61 16.64 -4.67 -21.06
CA ALA A 61 17.42 -5.73 -21.64
C ALA A 61 17.20 -5.82 -23.17
N HIS A 62 15.96 -5.73 -23.62
CA HIS A 62 15.61 -5.75 -25.05
C HIS A 62 16.21 -4.54 -25.79
N LEU A 63 16.10 -3.35 -25.23
CA LEU A 63 16.65 -2.13 -25.80
C LEU A 63 18.17 -2.18 -25.91
N ARG A 64 18.89 -2.76 -24.94
CA ARG A 64 20.34 -2.94 -24.99
C ARG A 64 20.80 -3.62 -26.29
N TYR A 65 19.99 -4.52 -26.84
CA TYR A 65 20.32 -5.28 -28.05
C TYR A 65 19.68 -4.73 -29.32
N ARG A 66 18.63 -3.91 -29.22
CA ARG A 66 17.84 -3.42 -30.37
C ARG A 66 17.74 -1.90 -30.47
N TYR A 67 18.33 -1.16 -29.53
CA TYR A 67 18.25 0.29 -29.59
C TYR A 67 18.96 0.85 -30.82
N HIS A 68 18.19 1.52 -31.65
CA HIS A 68 18.69 2.35 -32.74
C HIS A 68 18.33 3.78 -32.40
N ARG A 69 19.32 4.69 -32.45
CA ARG A 69 19.04 6.12 -32.21
C ARG A 69 17.98 6.58 -33.16
N PRO A 70 16.88 7.18 -32.69
CA PRO A 70 15.86 7.71 -33.57
C PRO A 70 16.48 8.83 -34.44
N THR A 71 16.32 8.73 -35.74
CA THR A 71 16.73 9.76 -36.68
C THR A 71 15.48 10.47 -37.20
N ARG A 72 15.63 11.72 -37.73
CA ARG A 72 14.48 12.41 -38.30
C ARG A 72 13.79 11.62 -39.42
N ARG A 73 14.51 10.71 -40.08
CA ARG A 73 13.95 9.80 -41.09
C ARG A 73 13.10 8.66 -40.49
N THR A 74 13.41 8.19 -39.27
CA THR A 74 12.69 7.07 -38.63
C THR A 74 11.46 7.52 -37.87
N VAL A 75 11.35 8.81 -37.46
CA VAL A 75 10.23 9.34 -36.67
C VAL A 75 9.41 10.37 -37.46
N GLY A 76 9.87 10.77 -38.65
CA GLY A 76 9.34 11.94 -39.38
C GLY A 76 8.28 11.62 -40.44
N SER A 77 7.86 10.38 -40.63
CA SER A 77 6.80 10.11 -41.62
C SER A 77 5.42 10.40 -41.00
N ARG A 78 4.53 11.07 -41.78
CA ARG A 78 3.14 11.29 -41.36
C ARG A 78 2.45 10.00 -40.94
N ARG A 79 2.78 8.88 -41.57
CA ARG A 79 2.23 7.56 -41.28
C ARG A 79 2.62 7.07 -39.91
N ASP A 80 3.87 7.29 -39.47
CA ASP A 80 4.31 6.86 -38.13
C ASP A 80 3.70 7.72 -37.03
N VAL A 81 3.61 9.04 -37.27
CA VAL A 81 2.91 9.95 -36.34
C VAL A 81 1.45 9.54 -36.18
N LEU A 82 0.74 9.23 -37.26
CA LEU A 82 -0.66 8.78 -37.20
C LEU A 82 -0.80 7.43 -36.49
N ARG A 83 0.13 6.50 -36.67
CA ARG A 83 0.13 5.21 -35.98
C ARG A 83 0.32 5.39 -34.46
N TYR A 84 1.32 6.18 -34.06
CA TYR A 84 1.56 6.44 -32.63
C TYR A 84 0.40 7.22 -32.00
N ALA A 85 -0.11 8.25 -32.70
CA ALA A 85 -1.29 8.97 -32.26
C ALA A 85 -2.50 8.03 -32.12
N GLY A 86 -2.73 7.13 -33.08
CA GLY A 86 -3.79 6.13 -33.03
C GLY A 86 -3.66 5.18 -31.83
N VAL A 87 -2.46 4.66 -31.54
CA VAL A 87 -2.22 3.79 -30.40
C VAL A 87 -2.46 4.54 -29.08
N VAL A 88 -1.94 5.77 -28.95
CA VAL A 88 -2.15 6.59 -27.75
C VAL A 88 -3.63 6.91 -27.56
N THR A 89 -4.33 7.31 -28.64
CA THR A 89 -5.77 7.59 -28.59
C THR A 89 -6.57 6.35 -28.23
N ALA A 90 -6.27 5.20 -28.83
CA ALA A 90 -6.93 3.94 -28.48
C ALA A 90 -6.71 3.56 -27.02
N GLY A 91 -5.48 3.69 -26.51
CA GLY A 91 -5.19 3.46 -25.09
C GLY A 91 -5.96 4.40 -24.16
N ALA A 92 -6.01 5.69 -24.50
CA ALA A 92 -6.79 6.69 -23.74
C ALA A 92 -8.29 6.41 -23.77
N LEU A 93 -8.83 5.96 -24.90
CA LEU A 93 -10.23 5.56 -25.03
C LEU A 93 -10.55 4.32 -24.19
N VAL A 94 -9.71 3.29 -24.25
CA VAL A 94 -9.87 2.09 -23.41
C VAL A 94 -9.85 2.47 -21.93
N TRP A 95 -8.88 3.30 -21.53
CA TRP A 95 -8.81 3.82 -20.16
C TRP A 95 -10.06 4.61 -19.77
N ARG A 96 -10.55 5.47 -20.62
CA ARG A 96 -11.72 6.32 -20.34
C ARG A 96 -13.04 5.53 -20.31
N LEU A 97 -13.17 4.51 -21.16
CA LEU A 97 -14.39 3.73 -21.33
C LEU A 97 -14.50 2.58 -20.32
N GLN A 98 -13.43 2.17 -19.64
CA GLN A 98 -13.46 1.05 -18.70
C GLN A 98 -14.52 1.21 -17.60
N ARG A 99 -14.66 2.42 -17.04
CA ARG A 99 -15.61 2.70 -15.95
C ARG A 99 -17.05 2.62 -16.44
N PRO A 100 -17.50 3.39 -17.45
CA PRO A 100 -18.87 3.26 -17.94
C PRO A 100 -19.21 1.87 -18.48
N VAL A 101 -18.22 1.08 -18.95
CA VAL A 101 -18.47 -0.31 -19.36
C VAL A 101 -18.66 -1.21 -18.14
N ASN A 102 -17.89 -1.03 -17.06
CA ASN A 102 -18.10 -1.75 -15.79
C ASN A 102 -19.49 -1.43 -15.21
N ASP A 103 -19.85 -0.13 -15.17
CA ASP A 103 -21.15 0.33 -14.68
C ASP A 103 -22.31 -0.25 -15.51
N LEU A 104 -22.19 -0.25 -16.85
CA LEU A 104 -23.21 -0.81 -17.74
C LEU A 104 -23.38 -2.32 -17.60
N LEU A 105 -22.27 -3.05 -17.34
CA LEU A 105 -22.26 -4.51 -17.23
C LEU A 105 -22.46 -4.99 -15.78
N ASP A 106 -22.60 -4.08 -14.84
CA ASP A 106 -22.72 -4.35 -13.40
C ASP A 106 -21.65 -5.33 -12.90
N THR A 107 -20.40 -5.05 -13.26
CA THR A 107 -19.28 -5.90 -12.85
C THR A 107 -18.76 -5.50 -11.47
N ALA A 108 -18.18 -6.46 -10.73
CA ALA A 108 -17.54 -6.20 -9.43
C ALA A 108 -16.40 -5.16 -9.48
N GLY A 109 -15.99 -4.74 -10.68
CA GLY A 109 -15.02 -3.66 -10.87
C GLY A 109 -15.64 -2.26 -10.90
N ALA A 110 -16.97 -2.10 -10.89
CA ALA A 110 -17.66 -0.81 -10.94
C ALA A 110 -17.33 0.05 -9.71
N ASP A 111 -17.34 -0.54 -8.52
CA ASP A 111 -17.17 0.15 -7.23
C ASP A 111 -15.71 0.38 -6.82
N ARG A 112 -14.77 0.26 -7.75
CA ARG A 112 -13.36 0.52 -7.46
C ARG A 112 -13.11 1.99 -7.14
N ARG A 113 -12.27 2.21 -6.14
CA ARG A 113 -11.73 3.53 -5.86
C ARG A 113 -10.78 3.99 -6.98
N TYR A 114 -10.46 5.30 -6.98
CA TYR A 114 -9.46 5.87 -7.90
C TYR A 114 -8.06 5.21 -7.79
N THR A 115 -7.78 4.55 -6.65
CA THR A 115 -6.56 3.78 -6.39
C THR A 115 -6.54 2.42 -7.07
N GLY A 116 -7.67 1.99 -7.65
CA GLY A 116 -7.87 0.66 -8.20
C GLY A 116 -8.31 -0.39 -7.17
N SER A 117 -8.39 -0.02 -5.89
CA SER A 117 -8.80 -0.91 -4.81
C SER A 117 -10.29 -1.23 -4.90
N ARG A 118 -10.66 -2.47 -4.55
CA ARG A 118 -12.04 -2.96 -4.43
C ARG A 118 -12.44 -3.04 -2.97
N GLU A 119 -13.74 -2.95 -2.73
CA GLU A 119 -14.30 -3.13 -1.39
C GLU A 119 -14.13 -4.57 -0.91
N GLU A 120 -13.72 -4.75 0.36
CA GLU A 120 -13.56 -6.05 1.01
C GLU A 120 -13.84 -5.93 2.52
N GLY A 121 -14.99 -6.44 2.97
CA GLY A 121 -15.30 -6.65 4.38
C GLY A 121 -15.61 -5.41 5.21
N SER A 122 -16.09 -4.33 4.60
CA SER A 122 -16.49 -3.11 5.34
C SER A 122 -17.60 -3.40 6.35
N GLY A 123 -17.48 -2.85 7.57
CA GLY A 123 -18.48 -2.96 8.63
C GLY A 123 -18.66 -4.37 9.19
N ASP A 124 -17.74 -5.30 8.94
CA ASP A 124 -17.83 -6.71 9.35
C ASP A 124 -16.69 -7.13 10.30
N GLY A 125 -16.34 -6.27 11.24
CA GLY A 125 -15.33 -6.52 12.25
C GLY A 125 -13.97 -6.90 11.65
N ASN A 126 -13.38 -7.99 12.13
CA ASN A 126 -12.07 -8.48 11.66
C ASN A 126 -12.12 -9.29 10.34
N ARG A 127 -13.14 -9.15 9.49
CA ARG A 127 -13.27 -9.96 8.26
C ARG A 127 -12.62 -9.37 7.02
N PHE A 128 -12.12 -8.14 7.09
CA PHE A 128 -11.34 -7.60 5.98
C PHE A 128 -9.98 -8.29 5.83
N PRO A 129 -9.34 -8.26 4.63
CA PRO A 129 -8.10 -8.99 4.40
C PRO A 129 -6.94 -8.55 5.31
N VAL A 130 -6.17 -9.53 5.78
CA VAL A 130 -4.89 -9.27 6.47
C VAL A 130 -3.79 -9.09 5.42
N THR A 131 -3.11 -7.96 5.46
CA THR A 131 -1.93 -7.70 4.62
C THR A 131 -0.77 -7.23 5.49
N SER A 132 0.38 -7.85 5.31
CA SER A 132 1.64 -7.48 5.96
C SER A 132 2.76 -7.39 4.93
N TRP A 133 3.84 -6.70 5.25
CA TRP A 133 5.07 -6.76 4.45
C TRP A 133 5.70 -8.15 4.59
N VAL A 134 6.61 -8.49 3.68
CA VAL A 134 7.12 -9.87 3.48
C VAL A 134 7.59 -10.55 4.78
N ALA A 135 8.19 -9.82 5.71
CA ALA A 135 8.67 -10.34 6.99
C ALA A 135 7.97 -9.70 8.20
N ASP A 136 6.98 -8.83 7.98
CA ASP A 136 6.26 -8.10 9.01
C ASP A 136 5.06 -8.92 9.51
N ASP A 137 5.37 -10.03 10.16
CA ASP A 137 4.40 -10.99 10.72
C ASP A 137 4.95 -11.52 12.06
N PRO A 138 4.85 -10.73 13.15
CA PRO A 138 5.35 -11.13 14.46
C PRO A 138 4.53 -12.27 15.06
N ASP A 139 5.13 -13.00 15.99
CA ASP A 139 4.38 -13.89 16.86
C ASP A 139 3.29 -13.12 17.61
N PRO A 140 2.18 -13.79 18.03
CA PRO A 140 1.12 -13.15 18.77
C PRO A 140 1.65 -12.38 19.99
N VAL A 141 1.35 -11.08 20.04
CA VAL A 141 1.79 -10.21 21.12
C VAL A 141 1.08 -10.58 22.41
N ASP A 142 1.84 -10.88 23.46
CA ASP A 142 1.30 -11.14 24.80
C ASP A 142 0.87 -9.82 25.46
N PRO A 143 -0.44 -9.60 25.69
CA PRO A 143 -0.95 -8.38 26.27
C PRO A 143 -0.49 -8.15 27.73
N GLY A 144 -0.03 -9.20 28.41
CA GLY A 144 0.43 -9.10 29.80
C GLY A 144 1.84 -8.52 29.93
N SER A 145 2.65 -8.60 28.88
CA SER A 145 4.03 -8.08 28.84
C SER A 145 4.19 -6.89 27.90
N TRP A 146 3.18 -6.59 27.10
CA TRP A 146 3.23 -5.46 26.15
C TRP A 146 2.88 -4.14 26.83
N SER A 147 3.58 -3.07 26.46
CA SER A 147 3.23 -1.69 26.80
C SER A 147 3.41 -0.75 25.62
N LEU A 148 2.65 0.34 25.63
CA LEU A 148 2.81 1.49 24.74
C LEU A 148 3.70 2.52 25.42
N ALA A 149 4.85 2.83 24.85
CA ALA A 149 5.72 3.93 25.30
C ALA A 149 5.39 5.23 24.56
N VAL A 150 5.14 6.31 25.30
CA VAL A 150 5.04 7.67 24.76
C VAL A 150 6.29 8.43 25.17
N VAL A 151 7.15 8.75 24.21
CA VAL A 151 8.53 9.23 24.46
C VAL A 151 8.98 10.29 23.45
N GLY A 152 10.20 10.77 23.61
CA GLY A 152 10.86 11.69 22.69
C GLY A 152 10.85 13.11 23.19
N ARG A 153 10.40 14.05 22.36
CA ARG A 153 10.33 15.47 22.74
C ARG A 153 9.05 15.78 23.51
N VAL A 154 8.99 15.28 24.73
CA VAL A 154 7.88 15.44 25.66
C VAL A 154 8.43 15.78 27.04
N SER A 155 7.70 16.58 27.80
CA SER A 155 8.04 16.91 29.18
C SER A 155 7.86 15.71 30.11
N THR A 156 6.89 14.83 29.79
CA THR A 156 6.54 13.66 30.60
C THR A 156 6.45 12.43 29.70
N SER A 157 7.43 11.53 29.80
CA SER A 157 7.34 10.20 29.17
C SER A 157 6.41 9.30 29.99
N ALA A 158 5.65 8.44 29.29
CA ALA A 158 4.69 7.55 29.94
C ALA A 158 4.69 6.16 29.27
N GLU A 159 4.29 5.15 30.03
CA GLU A 159 4.02 3.81 29.56
C GLU A 159 2.60 3.42 29.94
N TYR A 160 1.89 2.73 29.02
CA TYR A 160 0.53 2.29 29.17
C TYR A 160 0.43 0.80 28.86
N GLY A 161 -0.05 -0.01 29.79
CA GLY A 161 -0.45 -1.39 29.52
C GLY A 161 -1.77 -1.43 28.74
N VAL A 162 -2.14 -2.61 28.21
CA VAL A 162 -3.41 -2.79 27.49
C VAL A 162 -4.62 -2.37 28.34
N ALA A 163 -4.55 -2.61 29.67
CA ALA A 163 -5.64 -2.27 30.59
C ALA A 163 -5.81 -0.75 30.83
N ASP A 164 -4.76 0.03 30.58
CA ASP A 164 -4.76 1.49 30.76
C ASP A 164 -5.31 2.24 29.53
N LEU A 165 -5.48 1.52 28.41
CA LEU A 165 -5.95 2.06 27.16
C LEU A 165 -7.47 1.90 27.06
N SER A 166 -8.21 2.99 27.29
CA SER A 166 -9.65 3.01 27.11
C SER A 166 -10.03 3.03 25.62
N ALA A 167 -11.18 2.45 25.28
CA ALA A 167 -11.75 2.52 23.92
C ALA A 167 -12.77 3.67 23.78
N ASP A 168 -12.49 4.81 24.40
CA ASP A 168 -13.44 5.92 24.52
C ASP A 168 -13.54 6.80 23.25
N ALA A 169 -12.53 6.75 22.39
CA ALA A 169 -12.56 7.42 21.10
C ALA A 169 -13.07 6.47 20.02
N SER A 170 -13.99 6.98 19.19
CA SER A 170 -14.48 6.30 17.99
C SER A 170 -14.27 7.17 16.76
N GLN A 171 -13.85 6.54 15.64
CA GLN A 171 -13.62 7.24 14.38
C GLN A 171 -13.96 6.33 13.20
N GLN A 172 -14.81 6.83 12.30
CA GLN A 172 -15.00 6.21 11.00
C GLN A 172 -13.75 6.41 10.14
N GLY A 173 -13.23 5.32 9.58
CA GLY A 173 -12.01 5.41 8.80
C GLY A 173 -11.91 4.35 7.71
N LEU A 174 -11.71 4.82 6.48
CA LEU A 174 -11.52 3.98 5.30
C LEU A 174 -10.05 3.61 5.16
N LEU A 175 -9.76 2.33 5.32
CA LEU A 175 -8.45 1.73 5.10
C LEU A 175 -8.30 1.32 3.64
N ASP A 176 -7.48 2.06 2.87
CA ASP A 176 -7.20 1.77 1.46
C ASP A 176 -5.83 1.11 1.32
N CYS A 177 -5.82 -0.22 1.23
CA CYS A 177 -4.62 -1.04 1.20
C CYS A 177 -3.91 -1.00 -0.16
N THR A 178 -2.58 -1.09 -0.14
CA THR A 178 -1.75 -1.18 -1.35
C THR A 178 -1.87 -2.53 -2.06
N SER A 179 -2.51 -3.53 -1.43
CA SER A 179 -2.78 -4.84 -2.02
C SER A 179 -4.04 -4.87 -2.90
N GLY A 180 -4.67 -3.71 -3.16
CA GLY A 180 -5.78 -3.57 -4.10
C GLY A 180 -7.17 -3.75 -3.49
N TRP A 181 -7.31 -3.67 -2.19
CA TRP A 181 -8.58 -3.66 -1.49
C TRP A 181 -8.73 -2.44 -0.59
N TYR A 182 -9.95 -2.07 -0.27
CA TYR A 182 -10.26 -1.09 0.77
C TYR A 182 -11.40 -1.60 1.64
N SER A 183 -11.47 -1.09 2.86
CA SER A 183 -12.50 -1.43 3.83
C SER A 183 -12.81 -0.23 4.70
N ASP A 184 -14.07 0.03 4.99
CA ASP A 184 -14.54 1.16 5.80
C ASP A 184 -15.12 0.65 7.12
N HIS A 185 -14.57 1.12 8.25
CA HIS A 185 -14.89 0.62 9.57
C HIS A 185 -15.04 1.72 10.61
N GLU A 186 -15.76 1.44 11.66
CA GLU A 186 -15.71 2.18 12.91
C GLU A 186 -14.56 1.65 13.77
N TRP A 187 -13.56 2.49 13.99
CA TRP A 187 -12.38 2.18 14.80
C TRP A 187 -12.52 2.76 16.18
N GLN A 188 -12.30 1.97 17.23
CA GLN A 188 -12.44 2.38 18.63
C GLN A 188 -11.13 2.17 19.36
N GLY A 189 -10.73 3.16 20.17
CA GLY A 189 -9.47 3.14 20.91
C GLY A 189 -9.17 4.44 21.60
N VAL A 190 -7.88 4.80 21.68
CA VAL A 190 -7.40 6.02 22.35
C VAL A 190 -7.06 7.08 21.29
N ARG A 191 -7.52 8.30 21.49
CA ARG A 191 -7.11 9.43 20.66
C ARG A 191 -5.64 9.76 20.93
N VAL A 192 -4.85 9.85 19.87
CA VAL A 192 -3.42 10.23 19.99
C VAL A 192 -3.26 11.60 20.62
N GLY A 193 -4.17 12.53 20.34
CA GLY A 193 -4.19 13.87 20.95
C GLY A 193 -4.20 13.82 22.47
N ASP A 194 -4.98 12.93 23.09
CA ASP A 194 -5.08 12.79 24.55
C ASP A 194 -3.75 12.29 25.16
N LEU A 195 -3.08 11.36 24.49
CA LEU A 195 -1.76 10.87 24.89
C LEU A 195 -0.69 11.98 24.79
N LEU A 196 -0.77 12.79 23.72
CA LEU A 196 0.14 13.92 23.53
C LEU A 196 -0.10 15.04 24.56
N ASP A 197 -1.37 15.33 24.90
CA ASP A 197 -1.70 16.33 25.92
C ASP A 197 -1.20 15.90 27.30
N ALA A 198 -1.30 14.60 27.62
CA ALA A 198 -0.74 14.05 28.87
C ALA A 198 0.81 14.06 28.89
N ALA A 199 1.44 13.90 27.72
CA ALA A 199 2.90 13.85 27.59
C ALA A 199 3.53 15.24 27.50
N ASP A 200 2.78 16.30 27.20
CA ASP A 200 3.20 17.71 27.08
C ASP A 200 4.40 17.87 26.11
N PRO A 201 4.17 17.88 24.78
CA PRO A 201 5.24 17.99 23.79
C PRO A 201 6.02 19.31 23.90
N ASP A 202 7.36 19.21 23.92
CA ASP A 202 8.28 20.36 23.93
C ASP A 202 8.22 21.14 22.60
N ASP A 203 8.39 22.46 22.64
CA ASP A 203 8.69 23.26 21.44
C ASP A 203 10.15 23.02 20.98
N PRO A 204 10.46 22.76 19.70
CA PRO A 204 9.60 22.66 18.52
C PRO A 204 9.27 21.20 18.11
N ALA A 205 8.36 20.55 18.80
CA ALA A 205 7.80 19.28 18.35
C ALA A 205 6.96 19.50 17.07
N ALA A 206 7.18 18.69 16.03
CA ALA A 206 6.48 18.86 14.75
C ALA A 206 5.99 17.56 14.13
N TRP A 207 6.50 16.41 14.59
CA TRP A 207 6.20 15.09 14.06
C TRP A 207 5.98 14.07 15.17
N VAL A 208 5.11 13.12 14.91
CA VAL A 208 4.87 11.96 15.76
C VAL A 208 5.15 10.70 14.95
N GLN A 209 6.10 9.90 15.40
CA GLN A 209 6.43 8.59 14.83
C GLN A 209 5.71 7.50 15.61
N PHE A 210 5.10 6.60 14.91
CA PHE A 210 4.49 5.37 15.42
C PHE A 210 5.37 4.20 15.02
N ARG A 211 5.79 3.40 15.99
CA ARG A 211 6.65 2.23 15.78
C ARG A 211 5.97 0.95 16.25
N SER A 212 6.07 -0.06 15.40
CA SER A 212 5.61 -1.44 15.65
C SER A 212 6.64 -2.24 16.43
N VAL A 213 6.20 -3.31 17.10
CA VAL A 213 7.06 -4.36 17.69
C VAL A 213 8.02 -4.98 16.67
N THR A 214 7.71 -4.95 15.37
CA THR A 214 8.56 -5.45 14.27
C THR A 214 9.61 -4.44 13.82
N GLY A 215 9.58 -3.21 14.36
CA GLY A 215 10.40 -2.09 13.90
C GLY A 215 9.83 -1.36 12.67
N TYR A 216 8.68 -1.81 12.12
CA TYR A 216 7.96 -1.03 11.12
C TYR A 216 7.53 0.30 11.74
N ARG A 217 7.63 1.39 10.99
CA ARG A 217 7.34 2.71 11.53
C ARG A 217 6.89 3.70 10.48
N TRP A 218 6.06 4.66 10.91
CA TRP A 218 5.63 5.77 10.08
C TRP A 218 5.41 7.03 10.91
N SER A 219 5.68 8.19 10.31
CA SER A 219 5.56 9.49 10.96
C SER A 219 4.42 10.30 10.35
N LEU A 220 3.66 10.96 11.22
CA LEU A 220 2.64 11.95 10.86
C LEU A 220 3.05 13.34 11.37
N PRO A 221 2.66 14.44 10.68
CA PRO A 221 2.70 15.77 11.29
C PRO A 221 1.93 15.76 12.61
N ILE A 222 2.39 16.50 13.61
CA ILE A 222 1.81 16.46 14.97
C ILE A 222 0.33 16.85 14.98
N ASP A 223 -0.08 17.82 14.16
CA ASP A 223 -1.48 18.24 14.07
C ASP A 223 -2.36 17.11 13.53
N GLU A 224 -1.89 16.39 12.51
CA GLU A 224 -2.59 15.24 11.95
C GLU A 224 -2.58 14.04 12.92
N ALA A 225 -1.47 13.82 13.61
CA ALA A 225 -1.35 12.76 14.61
C ALA A 225 -2.34 12.93 15.75
N ARG A 226 -2.64 14.16 16.18
CA ARG A 226 -3.61 14.47 17.23
C ARG A 226 -5.02 13.99 16.89
N ASP A 227 -5.39 14.01 15.61
CA ASP A 227 -6.69 13.55 15.12
C ASP A 227 -6.76 12.04 14.90
N ALA A 228 -5.62 11.35 14.91
CA ALA A 228 -5.54 9.91 14.73
C ALA A 228 -6.01 9.14 15.98
N VAL A 229 -6.44 7.90 15.77
CA VAL A 229 -6.81 6.96 16.84
C VAL A 229 -5.83 5.79 16.86
N LEU A 230 -5.39 5.40 18.03
CA LEU A 230 -4.76 4.12 18.26
C LEU A 230 -5.84 3.13 18.65
N ALA A 231 -6.27 2.33 17.67
CA ALA A 231 -7.41 1.44 17.79
C ALA A 231 -7.05 0.14 18.52
N THR A 232 -7.94 -0.25 19.43
CA THR A 232 -7.98 -1.57 20.11
C THR A 232 -9.11 -2.43 19.56
N HIS A 233 -10.13 -1.82 18.92
CA HIS A 233 -11.32 -2.48 18.38
C HIS A 233 -11.64 -1.96 16.96
N VAL A 234 -12.37 -2.79 16.23
CA VAL A 234 -12.93 -2.49 14.90
C VAL A 234 -14.38 -2.99 14.87
N ASP A 235 -15.33 -2.11 14.51
CA ASP A 235 -16.79 -2.40 14.48
C ASP A 235 -17.31 -3.07 15.77
N GLY A 236 -16.80 -2.65 16.93
CA GLY A 236 -17.15 -3.22 18.23
C GLY A 236 -16.42 -4.52 18.61
N GLU A 237 -15.67 -5.14 17.70
CA GLU A 237 -14.86 -6.32 17.97
C GLU A 237 -13.43 -5.94 18.35
N ARG A 238 -12.84 -6.67 19.31
CA ARG A 238 -11.41 -6.52 19.59
C ARG A 238 -10.58 -6.87 18.37
N LEU A 239 -9.57 -6.05 18.05
CA LEU A 239 -8.67 -6.33 16.94
C LEU A 239 -8.08 -7.74 17.04
N SER A 240 -8.08 -8.47 15.94
CA SER A 240 -7.31 -9.70 15.82
C SER A 240 -5.81 -9.38 15.74
N HIS A 241 -4.97 -10.38 16.03
CA HIS A 241 -3.53 -10.23 15.90
C HIS A 241 -3.14 -9.75 14.49
N GLY A 242 -3.63 -10.40 13.43
CA GLY A 242 -3.34 -10.03 12.05
C GLY A 242 -3.76 -8.61 11.66
N HIS A 243 -4.75 -8.04 12.34
CA HIS A 243 -5.21 -6.66 12.14
C HIS A 243 -4.50 -5.63 13.01
N GLY A 244 -3.56 -6.07 13.87
CA GLY A 244 -2.66 -5.18 14.60
C GLY A 244 -2.90 -5.12 16.11
N PHE A 245 -3.60 -6.13 16.72
CA PHE A 245 -3.68 -6.23 18.18
C PHE A 245 -2.27 -6.27 18.81
N PRO A 246 -1.99 -5.57 19.94
CA PRO A 246 -2.92 -4.85 20.83
C PRO A 246 -3.37 -3.49 20.32
N LEU A 247 -2.60 -2.82 19.45
CA LEU A 247 -2.82 -1.43 19.09
C LEU A 247 -2.46 -1.17 17.61
N ARG A 248 -3.38 -0.52 16.89
CA ARG A 248 -3.20 -0.15 15.50
C ARG A 248 -3.40 1.34 15.28
N LEU A 249 -2.48 1.99 14.56
CA LEU A 249 -2.68 3.37 14.10
C LEU A 249 -3.79 3.43 13.04
N VAL A 250 -4.77 4.28 13.27
CA VAL A 250 -5.83 4.66 12.34
C VAL A 250 -5.60 6.11 11.92
N ALA A 251 -5.25 6.30 10.65
CA ALA A 251 -4.92 7.62 10.08
C ALA A 251 -5.76 7.87 8.81
N PRO A 252 -7.03 8.32 8.94
CA PRO A 252 -7.92 8.56 7.81
C PRO A 252 -7.29 9.49 6.78
N GLY A 253 -7.55 9.22 5.49
CA GLY A 253 -6.94 9.96 4.39
C GLY A 253 -5.53 9.49 4.01
N ARG A 254 -4.88 8.67 4.82
CA ARG A 254 -3.61 8.02 4.52
C ARG A 254 -3.80 6.65 3.89
N ARG A 255 -2.81 6.18 3.11
CA ARG A 255 -2.81 4.84 2.53
C ARG A 255 -2.54 3.78 3.59
N GLY A 256 -3.04 2.56 3.41
CA GLY A 256 -2.99 1.48 4.38
C GLY A 256 -1.59 1.15 4.90
N PHE A 257 -0.54 1.31 4.09
CA PHE A 257 0.83 1.10 4.54
C PHE A 257 1.31 2.12 5.60
N GLN A 258 0.60 3.24 5.77
CA GLN A 258 0.90 4.25 6.78
C GLN A 258 0.16 3.98 8.10
N TRP A 259 -0.73 3.00 8.13
CA TRP A 259 -1.49 2.58 9.29
C TRP A 259 -0.73 1.47 10.02
N VAL A 260 0.18 1.88 10.90
CA VAL A 260 1.09 0.96 11.62
C VAL A 260 0.31 -0.01 12.49
N LYS A 261 0.58 -1.32 12.37
CA LYS A 261 0.06 -2.40 13.21
C LYS A 261 1.00 -2.67 14.38
N TRP A 262 0.47 -3.27 15.46
CA TRP A 262 1.25 -3.68 16.65
C TRP A 262 2.09 -2.53 17.21
N VAL A 263 1.49 -1.33 17.33
CA VAL A 263 2.19 -0.14 17.82
C VAL A 263 2.64 -0.35 19.27
N GLU A 264 3.92 -0.16 19.53
CA GLU A 264 4.53 -0.21 20.86
C GLU A 264 5.14 1.14 21.29
N GLU A 265 5.38 2.05 20.36
CA GLU A 265 5.97 3.33 20.66
C GLU A 265 5.32 4.48 19.87
N VAL A 266 5.03 5.56 20.57
CA VAL A 266 4.67 6.88 20.04
C VAL A 266 5.79 7.85 20.40
N ARG A 267 6.58 8.26 19.40
CA ARG A 267 7.75 9.13 19.62
C ARG A 267 7.55 10.50 19.02
N VAL A 268 7.56 11.52 19.87
CA VAL A 268 7.49 12.92 19.42
C VAL A 268 8.87 13.38 18.96
N THR A 269 8.95 14.01 17.79
CA THR A 269 10.20 14.44 17.16
C THR A 269 10.10 15.83 16.52
N LYS A 270 11.26 16.47 16.32
CA LYS A 270 11.34 17.76 15.61
C LYS A 270 11.21 17.61 14.10
N ARG A 271 11.65 16.49 13.54
CA ARG A 271 11.73 16.25 12.10
C ARG A 271 11.21 14.87 11.78
N ARG A 272 10.66 14.75 10.60
CA ARG A 272 10.30 13.45 10.03
C ARG A 272 11.54 12.56 9.91
N GLU A 273 11.42 11.31 10.23
CA GLU A 273 12.49 10.33 10.00
C GLU A 273 12.60 10.00 8.50
N VAL A 274 13.81 10.20 7.95
CA VAL A 274 14.06 9.93 6.52
C VAL A 274 14.09 8.42 6.23
N GLY A 275 14.46 7.61 7.24
CA GLY A 275 14.62 6.14 7.12
C GLY A 275 13.34 5.34 7.17
N GLU A 276 12.17 5.95 7.43
CA GLU A 276 10.90 5.21 7.56
C GLU A 276 10.49 4.45 6.29
N TRP A 277 10.87 4.95 5.10
CA TRP A 277 10.65 4.24 3.84
C TRP A 277 11.43 2.93 3.73
N LEU A 278 12.58 2.84 4.40
CA LEU A 278 13.38 1.61 4.45
C LEU A 278 12.72 0.57 5.37
N ALA A 279 11.92 0.99 6.35
CA ALA A 279 11.19 0.08 7.23
C ALA A 279 10.27 -0.88 6.46
N ILE A 280 9.75 -0.45 5.30
CA ILE A 280 8.96 -1.29 4.39
C ILE A 280 9.72 -2.57 3.95
N PHE A 281 11.06 -2.51 3.90
CA PHE A 281 11.89 -3.61 3.41
C PHE A 281 12.64 -4.35 4.52
N VAL A 282 12.74 -3.77 5.72
CA VAL A 282 13.60 -4.29 6.80
C VAL A 282 12.84 -4.58 8.10
N SER A 283 11.52 -4.33 8.17
CA SER A 283 10.71 -4.71 9.33
C SER A 283 10.54 -6.22 9.41
N GLY A 284 10.55 -6.75 10.65
CA GLY A 284 10.39 -8.17 10.91
C GLY A 284 11.67 -9.01 10.79
N PHE A 285 12.83 -8.38 10.61
CA PHE A 285 14.15 -9.04 10.59
C PHE A 285 14.96 -8.73 11.84
#